data_6df110975bd24a829e8d5ac19ed8b549
#
_entry.id   6df110975bd24a829e8d5ac19ed8b549
#
_cell.length_a   1.000
_cell.length_b   1.000
_cell.length_c   1.000
_cell.angle_alpha   90.00
_cell.angle_beta   90.00
_cell.angle_gamma   90.00
#
_symmetry.space_group_name_H-M   'P 1'
#
loop_
_entity.id
_entity.type
_entity.pdbx_description
1 polymer ?
#
loop_
_entity_poly.entity_id
_entity_poly.type
_entity_poly.pdbx_seq_one_letter_code
_entity_poly.pdbx_strand_id
1 'polypeptide(L)'
;LARALATSPRILLMDEPFVALDAITREQLYQDIQDIHFRCGMTIIFVTHNMREAVCLGDRVVLFTPHPGRVCEEYFVDLPHPRDINSRDLAQLSSRITRDLKGAMA
;
A
#
# COMPACT_ATOMS: atom_id res chain seq x y z
N LEU A 1 -6.07 -16.47 -0.86
CA LEU A 1 -6.94 -15.29 -0.83
C LEU A 1 -8.41 -15.68 -0.88
N ALA A 2 -8.77 -16.57 -1.79
CA ALA A 2 -10.15 -17.03 -1.90
C ALA A 2 -10.61 -17.72 -0.59
N ARG A 3 -9.73 -18.48 0.03
CA ARG A 3 -10.04 -19.13 1.30
C ARG A 3 -10.23 -18.10 2.41
N ALA A 4 -9.42 -17.04 2.45
CA ALA A 4 -9.57 -15.98 3.43
C ALA A 4 -10.92 -15.27 3.26
N LEU A 5 -11.34 -15.03 2.02
CA LEU A 5 -12.65 -14.43 1.74
C LEU A 5 -13.80 -15.34 2.13
N ALA A 6 -13.65 -16.66 1.93
CA ALA A 6 -14.68 -17.64 2.29
C ALA A 6 -14.93 -17.71 3.79
N THR A 7 -13.91 -17.45 4.61
CA THR A 7 -14.05 -17.40 6.07
C THR A 7 -14.48 -16.05 6.59
N SER A 8 -14.69 -15.07 5.69
CA SER A 8 -15.09 -13.71 6.03
C SER A 8 -14.19 -13.05 7.07
N PRO A 9 -12.87 -13.04 6.86
CA PRO A 9 -11.98 -12.38 7.81
C PRO A 9 -12.23 -10.87 7.78
N ARG A 10 -12.06 -10.22 8.92
CA ARG A 10 -12.19 -8.76 9.00
C ARG A 10 -10.88 -8.06 8.68
N ILE A 11 -9.77 -8.74 8.84
CA ILE A 11 -8.43 -8.20 8.61
C ILE A 11 -7.64 -9.19 7.78
N LEU A 12 -7.01 -8.69 6.73
CA LEU A 12 -6.08 -9.45 5.91
C LEU A 12 -4.71 -8.80 6.01
N LEU A 13 -3.71 -9.60 6.38
CA LEU A 13 -2.32 -9.14 6.47
C LEU A 13 -1.51 -9.74 5.33
N MET A 14 -0.80 -8.89 4.60
CA MET A 14 0.08 -9.30 3.51
C MET A 14 1.46 -8.68 3.69
N ASP A 15 2.51 -9.48 3.55
CA ASP A 15 3.90 -9.04 3.68
C ASP A 15 4.58 -9.12 2.32
N GLU A 16 4.88 -7.96 1.75
CA GLU A 16 5.53 -7.81 0.44
C GLU A 16 4.92 -8.71 -0.64
N PRO A 17 3.61 -8.62 -0.89
CA PRO A 17 2.90 -9.61 -1.71
C PRO A 17 3.25 -9.55 -3.20
N PHE A 18 3.91 -8.48 -3.66
CA PHE A 18 4.12 -8.25 -5.10
C PHE A 18 5.56 -8.44 -5.56
N VAL A 19 6.48 -8.75 -4.65
CA VAL A 19 7.93 -8.74 -4.93
C VAL A 19 8.32 -9.70 -6.06
N ALA A 20 7.69 -10.86 -6.14
CA ALA A 20 8.04 -11.89 -7.12
C ALA A 20 7.31 -11.77 -8.45
N LEU A 21 6.49 -10.74 -8.64
CA LEU A 21 5.62 -10.62 -9.81
C LEU A 21 6.22 -9.67 -10.85
N ASP A 22 5.90 -9.91 -12.12
CA ASP A 22 6.23 -8.97 -13.20
C ASP A 22 5.36 -7.70 -13.12
N ALA A 23 5.74 -6.67 -13.89
CA ALA A 23 5.08 -5.37 -13.83
C ALA A 23 3.60 -5.44 -14.22
N ILE A 24 3.26 -6.18 -15.26
CA ILE A 24 1.89 -6.25 -15.75
C ILE A 24 0.99 -6.96 -14.73
N THR A 25 1.46 -8.08 -14.19
CA THR A 25 0.72 -8.83 -13.16
C THR A 25 0.55 -8.00 -11.91
N ARG A 26 1.58 -7.26 -11.50
CA ARG A 26 1.48 -6.38 -10.33
C ARG A 26 0.40 -5.32 -10.51
N GLU A 27 0.39 -4.65 -11.67
CA GLU A 27 -0.59 -3.60 -11.93
C GLU A 27 -2.02 -4.14 -11.89
N GLN A 28 -2.23 -5.34 -12.44
CA GLN A 28 -3.54 -5.97 -12.38
C GLN A 28 -3.95 -6.28 -10.93
N LEU A 29 -3.03 -6.77 -10.13
CA LEU A 29 -3.32 -7.07 -8.72
C LEU A 29 -3.60 -5.82 -7.89
N TYR A 30 -2.97 -4.69 -8.22
CA TYR A 30 -3.30 -3.44 -7.54
C TYR A 30 -4.76 -3.08 -7.75
N GLN A 31 -5.27 -3.26 -8.95
CA GLN A 31 -6.69 -3.00 -9.23
C GLN A 31 -7.59 -4.02 -8.55
N ASP A 32 -7.21 -5.29 -8.59
CA ASP A 32 -8.00 -6.37 -7.96
C ASP A 32 -8.12 -6.16 -6.44
N ILE A 33 -7.04 -5.77 -5.78
CA ILE A 33 -7.05 -5.54 -4.33
C ILE A 33 -7.93 -4.35 -3.97
N GLN A 34 -7.86 -3.28 -4.73
CA GLN A 34 -8.74 -2.12 -4.51
C GLN A 34 -10.20 -2.50 -4.67
N ASP A 35 -10.51 -3.30 -5.69
CA ASP A 35 -11.85 -3.77 -5.95
C ASP A 35 -12.38 -4.68 -4.82
N ILE A 36 -11.56 -5.61 -4.36
CA ILE A 36 -11.91 -6.51 -3.26
C ILE A 36 -12.16 -5.71 -1.99
N HIS A 37 -11.29 -4.76 -1.69
CA HIS A 37 -11.44 -3.91 -0.50
C HIS A 37 -12.75 -3.12 -0.55
N PHE A 38 -13.07 -2.55 -1.70
CA PHE A 38 -14.30 -1.79 -1.88
C PHE A 38 -15.55 -2.67 -1.70
N ARG A 39 -15.55 -3.87 -2.30
CA ARG A 39 -16.70 -4.77 -2.26
C ARG A 39 -16.92 -5.44 -0.92
N CYS A 40 -15.84 -5.83 -0.26
CA CYS A 40 -15.93 -6.64 0.96
C CYS A 40 -15.87 -5.82 2.24
N GLY A 41 -15.44 -4.56 2.18
CA GLY A 41 -15.28 -3.72 3.36
C GLY A 41 -14.24 -4.24 4.33
N MET A 42 -13.31 -5.07 3.85
CA MET A 42 -12.31 -5.72 4.66
C MET A 42 -11.13 -4.76 4.94
N THR A 43 -10.62 -4.77 6.16
CA THR A 43 -9.39 -4.06 6.48
C THR A 43 -8.20 -4.85 5.94
N ILE A 44 -7.37 -4.19 5.14
CA ILE A 44 -6.17 -4.82 4.58
C ILE A 44 -4.96 -4.07 5.09
N ILE A 45 -4.02 -4.81 5.68
CA ILE A 45 -2.73 -4.28 6.12
C ILE A 45 -1.66 -4.96 5.28
N PHE A 46 -0.83 -4.18 4.60
CA PHE A 46 0.27 -4.77 3.88
C PHE A 46 1.57 -4.01 4.11
N VAL A 47 2.66 -4.76 4.08
CA VAL A 47 4.01 -4.24 4.29
C VAL A 47 4.72 -4.21 2.95
N THR A 48 5.32 -3.08 2.62
CA THR A 48 6.04 -2.93 1.37
C THR A 48 7.17 -1.90 1.51
N HIS A 49 8.23 -2.08 0.74
CA HIS A 49 9.29 -1.09 0.58
C HIS A 49 9.02 -0.15 -0.61
N ASN A 50 7.98 -0.41 -1.36
CA ASN A 50 7.64 0.37 -2.54
C ASN A 50 6.63 1.46 -2.17
N MET A 51 7.06 2.72 -2.18
CA MET A 51 6.21 3.85 -1.77
C MET A 51 5.03 4.05 -2.71
N ARG A 52 5.19 3.74 -4.00
CA ARG A 52 4.08 3.86 -4.95
C ARG A 52 2.99 2.84 -4.65
N GLU A 53 3.36 1.61 -4.29
CA GLU A 53 2.37 0.60 -3.85
C GLU A 53 1.64 1.07 -2.61
N ALA A 54 2.36 1.59 -1.63
CA ALA A 54 1.76 2.06 -0.40
C ALA A 54 0.71 3.13 -0.65
N VAL A 55 1.01 4.10 -1.51
CA VAL A 55 0.08 5.19 -1.84
C VAL A 55 -1.07 4.71 -2.73
N CYS A 56 -0.78 3.77 -3.64
CA CYS A 56 -1.81 3.23 -4.53
C CYS A 56 -2.88 2.46 -3.76
N LEU A 57 -2.48 1.63 -2.82
CA LEU A 57 -3.38 0.71 -2.14
C LEU A 57 -3.84 1.21 -0.78
N GLY A 58 -2.99 1.97 -0.08
CA GLY A 58 -3.26 2.37 1.29
C GLY A 58 -4.06 3.65 1.39
N ASP A 59 -5.05 3.67 2.27
CA ASP A 59 -5.71 4.91 2.67
C ASP A 59 -4.93 5.60 3.77
N ARG A 60 -4.11 4.84 4.46
CA ARG A 60 -3.25 5.31 5.52
C ARG A 60 -1.89 4.64 5.36
N VAL A 61 -0.84 5.43 5.31
CA VAL A 61 0.54 4.95 5.17
C VAL A 61 1.32 5.28 6.43
N VAL A 62 1.93 4.27 7.03
CA VAL A 62 2.73 4.43 8.24
C VAL A 62 4.18 4.10 7.90
N LEU A 63 5.06 5.06 8.13
CA LEU A 63 6.50 4.88 7.91
C LEU A 63 7.17 4.41 9.20
N PHE A 64 8.02 3.40 9.06
CA PHE A 64 8.84 2.93 10.16
C PHE A 64 10.31 3.19 9.87
N THR A 65 11.07 3.62 10.89
CA THR A 65 12.52 3.63 10.79
C THR A 65 13.03 2.19 10.97
N PRO A 66 14.07 1.77 10.23
CA PRO A 66 14.52 0.38 10.29
C PRO A 66 15.19 0.02 11.63
N HIS A 67 15.86 0.96 12.31
CA HIS A 67 16.62 0.68 13.51
C HIS A 67 16.59 1.88 14.49
N PRO A 68 15.94 1.74 15.67
CA PRO A 68 14.97 0.70 16.02
C PRO A 68 13.67 0.91 15.26
N GLY A 69 12.89 -0.14 15.10
CA GLY A 69 11.62 -0.05 14.39
C GLY A 69 10.64 0.87 15.11
N ARG A 70 10.55 2.11 14.66
CA ARG A 70 9.66 3.13 15.23
C ARG A 70 8.81 3.74 14.14
N VAL A 71 7.60 4.15 14.52
CA VAL A 71 6.78 4.97 13.65
C VAL A 71 7.45 6.32 13.48
N CYS A 72 7.78 6.65 12.25
CA CYS A 72 8.45 7.89 11.89
C CYS A 72 7.43 8.96 11.51
N GLU A 73 6.45 8.58 10.68
CA GLU A 73 5.46 9.49 10.15
C GLU A 73 4.23 8.71 9.72
N GLU A 74 3.08 9.38 9.67
CA GLU A 74 1.83 8.79 9.21
C GLU A 74 1.19 9.72 8.19
N TYR A 75 0.68 9.14 7.09
CA TYR A 75 0.02 9.88 6.02
C TYR A 75 -1.38 9.34 5.80
N PHE A 76 -2.33 10.24 5.67
CA PHE A 76 -3.66 9.92 5.16
C PHE A 76 -3.68 10.23 3.68
N VAL A 77 -3.94 9.21 2.87
CA VAL A 77 -3.89 9.36 1.42
C VAL A 77 -5.24 9.84 0.92
N ASP A 78 -5.30 11.12 0.56
CA ASP A 78 -6.53 11.77 0.09
C ASP A 78 -6.59 11.74 -1.43
N LEU A 79 -6.56 10.54 -1.99
CA LEU A 79 -6.75 10.31 -3.41
C LEU A 79 -7.92 9.36 -3.61
N PRO A 80 -8.82 9.64 -4.56
CA PRO A 80 -9.97 8.76 -4.78
C PRO A 80 -9.56 7.39 -5.33
N HIS A 81 -10.34 6.37 -5.00
CA HIS A 81 -10.22 5.05 -5.62
C HIS A 81 -11.17 4.94 -6.82
N PRO A 82 -10.87 4.11 -7.82
CA PRO A 82 -9.63 3.34 -7.95
C PRO A 82 -8.45 4.22 -8.30
N ARG A 83 -7.28 3.88 -7.75
CA ARG A 83 -6.04 4.61 -8.01
C ARG A 83 -5.21 3.87 -9.04
N ASP A 84 -4.62 4.62 -9.97
CA ASP A 84 -3.69 4.10 -10.97
C ASP A 84 -2.27 4.32 -10.48
N ILE A 85 -1.49 3.25 -10.40
CA ILE A 85 -0.09 3.29 -9.95
C ILE A 85 0.76 4.27 -10.77
N ASN A 86 0.34 4.58 -11.99
CA ASN A 86 1.07 5.46 -12.91
C ASN A 86 0.55 6.90 -12.89
N SER A 87 -0.41 7.25 -12.05
CA SER A 87 -0.96 8.59 -12.02
C SER A 87 0.05 9.61 -11.46
N ARG A 88 -0.07 10.85 -11.92
CA ARG A 88 0.81 11.94 -11.48
C ARG A 88 0.64 12.24 -9.99
N ASP A 89 -0.59 12.34 -9.52
CA ASP A 89 -0.88 12.67 -8.12
C ASP A 89 -0.30 11.63 -7.17
N LEU A 90 -0.42 10.36 -7.55
CA LEU A 90 0.14 9.26 -6.79
C LEU A 90 1.67 9.34 -6.76
N ALA A 91 2.29 9.62 -7.92
CA ALA A 91 3.73 9.75 -8.01
C ALA A 91 4.27 10.92 -7.16
N GLN A 92 3.56 12.04 -7.15
CA GLN A 92 3.95 13.20 -6.34
C GLN A 92 3.92 12.89 -4.85
N LEU A 93 2.86 12.26 -4.38
CA LEU A 93 2.74 11.90 -2.97
C LEU A 93 3.79 10.86 -2.56
N SER A 94 4.00 9.85 -3.39
CA SER A 94 5.01 8.82 -3.09
C SER A 94 6.42 9.40 -3.06
N SER A 95 6.73 10.37 -3.91
CA SER A 95 8.02 11.07 -3.90
C SER A 95 8.22 11.88 -2.62
N ARG A 96 7.15 12.54 -2.15
CA ARG A 96 7.19 13.29 -0.89
C ARG A 96 7.47 12.36 0.29
N ILE A 97 6.77 11.23 0.35
CA ILE A 97 6.96 10.25 1.42
C ILE A 97 8.39 9.70 1.39
N THR A 98 8.91 9.41 0.21
CA THR A 98 10.29 8.93 0.04
C THR A 98 11.30 9.94 0.58
N ARG A 99 11.10 11.24 0.30
CA ARG A 99 11.97 12.28 0.82
C ARG A 99 11.93 12.35 2.35
N ASP A 100 10.74 12.25 2.93
CA ASP A 100 10.58 12.29 4.38
C ASP A 100 11.28 11.09 5.04
N LEU A 101 11.18 9.90 4.43
CA LEU A 101 11.87 8.72 4.92
C LEU A 101 13.38 8.88 4.88
N LYS A 102 13.92 9.39 3.78
CA LYS A 102 15.36 9.65 3.65
C LYS A 102 15.85 10.66 4.69
N GLY A 103 15.08 11.70 4.92
CA GLY A 103 15.39 12.69 5.95
C GLY A 103 15.44 12.08 7.35
N ALA A 104 14.52 11.18 7.67
CA ALA A 104 14.46 10.51 8.98
C ALA A 104 15.62 9.53 9.18
N MET A 105 16.17 8.99 8.10
CA MET A 105 17.29 8.04 8.15
C MET A 105 18.65 8.71 8.10
N ALA A 106 18.71 9.98 7.80
CA ALA A 106 19.95 10.74 7.68
C ALA A 106 20.61 11.04 9.03
#